data_2f7ef7d5da016eecbc8bf670317cde3a
#
_entry.id   2f7ef7d5da016eecbc8bf670317cde3a
#
_cell.length_a   1.000
_cell.length_b   1.000
_cell.length_c   1.000
_cell.angle_alpha   90.00
_cell.angle_beta   90.00
_cell.angle_gamma   90.00
#
_symmetry.space_group_name_H-M   'P 1'
#
loop_
_entity.id
_entity.type
_entity.pdbx_description
1 polymer ?
#
loop_
_entity_poly.entity_id
_entity_poly.type
_entity_poly.pdbx_seq_one_letter_code
_entity_poly.pdbx_strand_id
1 'polypeptide(L)'
;MDFEKKHQEDLQRLRGFRLLDDDFMTKVFEDIQCAELLLRIILNDEGIHVLEVHSQRGIKNLQGRSVRLDILAIDSHGRVFNVEVQRSDKGAGAKRARYNSALIDANVTEPGDLYEALNETFVIFITENDVMKADLPIYHIDRVVKETGKLFKDEAHIIYVNSQIKDETKLGRLMHD
;
A
#
# COMPACT_ATOMS: atom_id res chain seq x y z
N MET A 1 32.58 23.57 9.28
CA MET A 1 31.92 22.80 8.18
C MET A 1 30.69 23.60 7.82
N ASP A 2 30.63 24.06 6.60
CA ASP A 2 29.61 25.01 6.15
C ASP A 2 28.23 24.34 6.14
N PHE A 3 27.33 24.81 6.99
CA PHE A 3 25.97 24.25 7.15
C PHE A 3 25.18 24.30 5.84
N GLU A 4 25.38 25.37 5.06
CA GLU A 4 24.76 25.53 3.75
C GLU A 4 25.27 24.48 2.74
N LYS A 5 26.54 24.17 2.73
CA LYS A 5 27.12 23.16 1.84
C LYS A 5 26.57 21.78 2.15
N LYS A 6 26.49 21.43 3.44
CA LYS A 6 25.91 20.17 3.88
C LYS A 6 24.43 20.07 3.51
N HIS A 7 23.67 21.15 3.72
CA HIS A 7 22.26 21.22 3.33
C HIS A 7 22.06 21.05 1.82
N GLN A 8 22.91 21.63 1.01
CA GLN A 8 22.87 21.47 -0.46
C GLN A 8 23.21 20.03 -0.89
N GLU A 9 24.21 19.41 -0.23
CA GLU A 9 24.57 18.01 -0.47
C GLU A 9 23.42 17.05 -0.07
N ASP A 10 22.74 17.32 1.04
CA ASP A 10 21.58 16.54 1.50
C ASP A 10 20.38 16.70 0.54
N LEU A 11 20.13 17.92 0.05
CA LEU A 11 19.09 18.15 -0.97
C LEU A 11 19.40 17.44 -2.31
N GLN A 12 20.68 17.39 -2.72
CA GLN A 12 21.08 16.64 -3.90
C GLN A 12 20.89 15.12 -3.73
N ARG A 13 21.16 14.60 -2.53
CA ARG A 13 20.90 13.19 -2.20
C ARG A 13 19.41 12.89 -2.24
N LEU A 14 18.57 13.75 -1.66
CA LEU A 14 17.10 13.59 -1.68
C LEU A 14 16.54 13.55 -3.10
N ARG A 15 17.12 14.31 -4.04
CA ARG A 15 16.70 14.28 -5.45
C ARG A 15 17.03 12.96 -6.19
N GLY A 16 17.92 12.15 -5.63
CA GLY A 16 18.26 10.82 -6.18
C GLY A 16 17.45 9.66 -5.59
N PHE A 17 16.59 9.93 -4.59
CA PHE A 17 15.72 8.89 -4.05
C PHE A 17 14.48 8.70 -4.91
N ARG A 18 14.11 7.44 -5.12
CA ARG A 18 12.87 7.06 -5.79
C ARG A 18 11.83 6.64 -4.78
N LEU A 19 10.55 6.77 -5.14
CA LEU A 19 9.44 6.29 -4.31
C LEU A 19 9.61 4.81 -3.92
N LEU A 20 10.29 4.02 -4.77
CA LEU A 20 10.55 2.59 -4.54
C LEU A 20 11.75 2.30 -3.64
N ASP A 21 12.45 3.31 -3.12
CA ASP A 21 13.57 3.08 -2.19
C ASP A 21 13.02 2.93 -0.77
N ASP A 22 13.29 1.78 -0.13
CA ASP A 22 12.73 1.36 1.16
C ASP A 22 12.89 2.42 2.26
N ASP A 23 14.09 3.01 2.37
CA ASP A 23 14.38 4.04 3.37
C ASP A 23 13.59 5.33 3.12
N PHE A 24 13.44 5.72 1.85
CA PHE A 24 12.68 6.90 1.45
C PHE A 24 11.20 6.69 1.72
N MET A 25 10.64 5.57 1.25
CA MET A 25 9.26 5.18 1.50
C MET A 25 8.92 5.20 2.99
N THR A 26 9.75 4.54 3.80
CA THR A 26 9.53 4.47 5.25
C THR A 26 9.45 5.86 5.86
N LYS A 27 10.38 6.76 5.49
CA LYS A 27 10.44 8.10 6.06
C LYS A 27 9.35 9.04 5.57
N VAL A 28 9.03 9.00 4.28
CA VAL A 28 7.99 9.88 3.70
C VAL A 28 6.61 9.49 4.19
N PHE A 29 6.31 8.20 4.26
CA PHE A 29 4.99 7.73 4.64
C PHE A 29 4.79 7.46 6.14
N GLU A 30 5.77 7.82 7.00
CA GLU A 30 5.52 8.10 8.41
C GLU A 30 4.68 9.39 8.59
N ASP A 31 4.71 10.30 7.61
CA ASP A 31 3.89 11.50 7.59
C ASP A 31 2.47 11.17 7.09
N ILE A 32 1.48 11.49 7.92
CA ILE A 32 0.05 11.22 7.63
C ILE A 32 -0.40 11.90 6.34
N GLN A 33 0.04 13.13 6.07
CA GLN A 33 -0.38 13.87 4.87
C GLN A 33 0.19 13.24 3.59
N CYS A 34 1.43 12.75 3.66
CA CYS A 34 2.04 12.03 2.55
C CYS A 34 1.34 10.69 2.28
N ALA A 35 1.01 9.93 3.33
CA ALA A 35 0.27 8.68 3.21
C ALA A 35 -1.14 8.91 2.66
N GLU A 36 -1.85 9.94 3.14
CA GLU A 36 -3.17 10.33 2.65
C GLU A 36 -3.14 10.70 1.16
N LEU A 37 -2.15 11.52 0.75
CA LEU A 37 -1.99 11.90 -0.66
C LEU A 37 -1.74 10.68 -1.55
N LEU A 38 -0.86 9.77 -1.13
CA LEU A 38 -0.59 8.53 -1.84
C LEU A 38 -1.87 7.71 -2.06
N LEU A 39 -2.62 7.47 -0.99
CA LEU A 39 -3.85 6.68 -1.03
C LEU A 39 -4.93 7.35 -1.89
N ARG A 40 -5.11 8.67 -1.78
CA ARG A 40 -6.03 9.44 -2.64
C ARG A 40 -5.69 9.30 -4.11
N ILE A 41 -4.41 9.35 -4.46
CA ILE A 41 -3.96 9.18 -5.85
C ILE A 41 -4.20 7.75 -6.35
N ILE A 42 -3.81 6.74 -5.58
CA ILE A 42 -3.95 5.33 -5.97
C ILE A 42 -5.43 4.94 -6.13
N LEU A 43 -6.27 5.33 -5.16
CA LEU A 43 -7.67 4.93 -5.12
C LEU A 43 -8.59 5.90 -5.88
N ASN A 44 -8.03 7.02 -6.36
CA ASN A 44 -8.80 8.12 -6.97
C ASN A 44 -9.99 8.56 -6.09
N ASP A 45 -9.75 8.63 -4.78
CA ASP A 45 -10.74 8.96 -3.75
C ASP A 45 -10.24 10.12 -2.88
N GLU A 46 -10.72 11.33 -3.13
CA GLU A 46 -10.37 12.55 -2.37
C GLU A 46 -11.03 12.55 -0.97
N GLY A 47 -11.96 11.64 -0.68
CA GLY A 47 -12.61 11.48 0.62
C GLY A 47 -11.79 10.71 1.65
N ILE A 48 -10.61 10.21 1.30
CA ILE A 48 -9.72 9.53 2.25
C ILE A 48 -9.14 10.55 3.22
N HIS A 49 -9.34 10.32 4.52
CA HIS A 49 -8.74 11.09 5.62
C HIS A 49 -8.02 10.15 6.56
N VAL A 50 -6.71 10.06 6.43
CA VAL A 50 -5.88 9.16 7.24
C VAL A 50 -5.76 9.69 8.66
N LEU A 51 -6.06 8.83 9.64
CA LEU A 51 -5.95 9.13 11.06
C LEU A 51 -4.67 8.57 11.68
N GLU A 52 -4.24 7.39 11.23
CA GLU A 52 -3.08 6.68 11.76
C GLU A 52 -2.23 6.11 10.64
N VAL A 53 -0.92 6.18 10.82
CA VAL A 53 0.08 5.53 9.95
C VAL A 53 1.11 4.85 10.82
N HIS A 54 1.45 3.63 10.46
CA HIS A 54 2.51 2.85 11.07
C HIS A 54 3.44 2.32 9.98
N SER A 55 4.71 2.74 10.01
CA SER A 55 5.74 2.16 9.16
C SER A 55 6.32 0.89 9.78
N GLN A 56 6.70 -0.06 8.94
CA GLN A 56 7.36 -1.31 9.34
C GLN A 56 6.61 -2.07 10.45
N ARG A 57 5.27 -2.07 10.39
CA ARG A 57 4.41 -2.69 11.39
C ARG A 57 4.53 -4.21 11.37
N GLY A 58 5.01 -4.78 12.47
CA GLY A 58 4.99 -6.23 12.68
C GLY A 58 3.60 -6.72 13.08
N ILE A 59 3.02 -7.65 12.30
CA ILE A 59 1.80 -8.37 12.65
C ILE A 59 2.18 -9.80 13.02
N LYS A 60 1.86 -10.17 14.25
CA LYS A 60 2.21 -11.49 14.79
C LYS A 60 1.18 -12.54 14.38
N ASN A 61 1.68 -13.70 13.98
CA ASN A 61 0.89 -14.91 13.90
C ASN A 61 1.47 -15.90 14.92
N LEU A 62 0.72 -16.20 15.97
CA LEU A 62 1.17 -17.10 17.05
C LEU A 62 1.32 -18.56 16.59
N GLN A 63 0.64 -18.94 15.51
CA GLN A 63 0.61 -20.32 14.99
C GLN A 63 1.37 -20.49 13.68
N GLY A 64 1.90 -19.42 13.11
CA GLY A 64 2.52 -19.49 11.80
C GLY A 64 3.45 -18.29 11.50
N ARG A 65 3.58 -17.97 10.22
CA ARG A 65 4.46 -16.92 9.74
C ARG A 65 3.90 -15.55 10.07
N SER A 66 4.60 -14.77 10.90
CA SER A 66 4.34 -13.34 11.06
C SER A 66 4.72 -12.57 9.80
N VAL A 67 4.12 -11.39 9.60
CA VAL A 67 4.49 -10.46 8.53
C VAL A 67 4.98 -9.14 9.11
N ARG A 68 5.76 -8.44 8.33
CA ARG A 68 6.14 -7.05 8.55
C ARG A 68 5.59 -6.26 7.37
N LEU A 69 4.67 -5.37 7.65
CA LEU A 69 4.05 -4.50 6.66
C LEU A 69 4.87 -3.24 6.52
N ASP A 70 5.11 -2.80 5.27
CA ASP A 70 5.91 -1.61 5.03
C ASP A 70 5.17 -0.38 5.55
N ILE A 71 3.90 -0.22 5.19
CA ILE A 71 3.01 0.83 5.69
C ILE A 71 1.65 0.21 6.03
N LEU A 72 1.12 0.56 7.19
CA LEU A 72 -0.26 0.31 7.60
C LEU A 72 -0.92 1.64 7.94
N ALA A 73 -2.00 1.99 7.25
CA ALA A 73 -2.76 3.22 7.50
C ALA A 73 -4.22 2.90 7.82
N ILE A 74 -4.84 3.76 8.63
CA ILE A 74 -6.27 3.68 8.97
C ILE A 74 -6.88 5.04 8.72
N ASP A 75 -8.02 5.09 8.04
CA ASP A 75 -8.71 6.33 7.75
C ASP A 75 -9.90 6.60 8.71
N SER A 76 -10.54 7.76 8.51
CA SER A 76 -11.68 8.21 9.32
C SER A 76 -12.94 7.34 9.20
N HIS A 77 -13.01 6.46 8.20
CA HIS A 77 -14.09 5.48 8.02
C HIS A 77 -13.72 4.10 8.58
N GLY A 78 -12.55 3.96 9.19
CA GLY A 78 -12.05 2.69 9.69
C GLY A 78 -11.49 1.77 8.61
N ARG A 79 -11.34 2.23 7.36
CA ARG A 79 -10.72 1.44 6.29
C ARG A 79 -9.24 1.23 6.58
N VAL A 80 -8.75 0.03 6.33
CA VAL A 80 -7.37 -0.36 6.60
C VAL A 80 -6.61 -0.52 5.30
N PHE A 81 -5.48 0.17 5.18
CA PHE A 81 -4.63 0.17 3.99
C PHE A 81 -3.26 -0.37 4.35
N ASN A 82 -2.87 -1.48 3.71
CA ASN A 82 -1.49 -1.97 3.73
C ASN A 82 -0.84 -1.61 2.39
N VAL A 83 0.20 -0.79 2.41
CA VAL A 83 0.99 -0.47 1.22
C VAL A 83 2.35 -1.14 1.32
N GLU A 84 2.70 -1.90 0.31
CA GLU A 84 3.95 -2.65 0.16
C GLU A 84 4.70 -2.19 -1.07
N VAL A 85 5.98 -1.86 -0.95
CA VAL A 85 6.82 -1.56 -2.09
C VAL A 85 7.70 -2.75 -2.44
N GLN A 86 7.66 -3.17 -3.70
CA GLN A 86 8.34 -4.38 -4.12
C GLN A 86 9.19 -4.14 -5.37
N ARG A 87 10.50 -4.17 -5.19
CA ARG A 87 11.48 -4.08 -6.31
C ARG A 87 11.69 -5.41 -7.03
N SER A 88 11.12 -6.49 -6.52
CA SER A 88 11.22 -7.83 -7.08
C SER A 88 9.85 -8.48 -7.19
N ASP A 89 9.54 -9.09 -8.32
CA ASP A 89 8.29 -9.81 -8.60
C ASP A 89 7.97 -10.89 -7.56
N LYS A 90 9.01 -11.52 -6.99
CA LYS A 90 8.86 -12.54 -5.95
C LYS A 90 8.22 -12.01 -4.67
N GLY A 91 8.34 -10.71 -4.42
CA GLY A 91 7.76 -10.05 -3.25
C GLY A 91 6.27 -9.74 -3.39
N ALA A 92 5.76 -9.58 -4.61
CA ALA A 92 4.38 -9.14 -4.91
C ALA A 92 3.43 -10.28 -5.31
N GLY A 93 3.65 -11.49 -4.80
CA GLY A 93 2.82 -12.63 -5.19
C GLY A 93 1.39 -12.56 -4.63
N ALA A 94 0.39 -13.00 -5.43
CA ALA A 94 -1.04 -13.00 -5.06
C ALA A 94 -1.34 -13.73 -3.74
N LYS A 95 -0.60 -14.79 -3.43
CA LYS A 95 -0.75 -15.51 -2.15
C LYS A 95 -0.26 -14.68 -0.97
N ARG A 96 0.77 -13.83 -1.15
CA ARG A 96 1.23 -12.90 -0.12
C ARG A 96 0.18 -11.82 0.15
N ALA A 97 -0.40 -11.25 -0.92
CA ALA A 97 -1.48 -10.27 -0.77
C ALA A 97 -2.65 -10.84 0.05
N ARG A 98 -3.13 -12.04 -0.33
CA ARG A 98 -4.17 -12.74 0.43
C ARG A 98 -3.77 -13.00 1.89
N TYR A 99 -2.51 -13.37 2.14
CA TYR A 99 -2.03 -13.67 3.48
C TYR A 99 -1.94 -12.40 4.35
N ASN A 100 -1.48 -11.28 3.78
CA ASN A 100 -1.45 -9.99 4.47
C ASN A 100 -2.87 -9.57 4.87
N SER A 101 -3.85 -9.64 3.95
CA SER A 101 -5.26 -9.35 4.24
C SER A 101 -5.79 -10.19 5.40
N ALA A 102 -5.62 -11.51 5.32
CA ALA A 102 -6.10 -12.42 6.38
C ALA A 102 -5.45 -12.16 7.75
N LEU A 103 -4.17 -11.78 7.79
CA LEU A 103 -3.50 -11.44 9.04
C LEU A 103 -3.94 -10.08 9.61
N ILE A 104 -4.23 -9.12 8.77
CA ILE A 104 -4.82 -7.83 9.19
C ILE A 104 -6.15 -8.14 9.87
N ASP A 105 -7.06 -8.86 9.20
CA ASP A 105 -8.37 -9.22 9.75
C ASP A 105 -8.24 -9.96 11.09
N ALA A 106 -7.33 -10.94 11.17
CA ALA A 106 -7.10 -11.71 12.40
C ALA A 106 -6.49 -10.91 13.56
N ASN A 107 -5.93 -9.73 13.31
CA ASN A 107 -5.30 -8.89 14.34
C ASN A 107 -6.10 -7.65 14.70
N VAL A 108 -7.20 -7.37 14.00
CA VAL A 108 -8.14 -6.28 14.33
C VAL A 108 -9.40 -6.78 15.05
N THR A 109 -9.62 -8.10 15.09
CA THR A 109 -10.79 -8.73 15.75
C THR A 109 -10.45 -9.25 17.15
N GLU A 110 -11.39 -9.12 18.04
CA GLU A 110 -11.35 -9.68 19.39
C GLU A 110 -12.34 -10.88 19.52
N PRO A 111 -12.10 -11.80 20.47
CA PRO A 111 -13.02 -12.90 20.69
C PRO A 111 -14.45 -12.43 21.02
N GLY A 112 -15.40 -12.78 20.17
CA GLY A 112 -16.81 -12.39 20.30
C GLY A 112 -17.25 -11.28 19.36
N ASP A 113 -16.34 -10.68 18.60
CA ASP A 113 -16.71 -9.72 17.58
C ASP A 113 -17.54 -10.36 16.46
N LEU A 114 -18.45 -9.60 15.89
CA LEU A 114 -19.21 -10.01 14.71
C LEU A 114 -18.34 -9.86 13.47
N TYR A 115 -18.42 -10.79 12.53
CA TYR A 115 -17.67 -10.71 11.28
C TYR A 115 -18.04 -9.50 10.43
N GLU A 116 -19.27 -9.00 10.57
CA GLU A 116 -19.76 -7.79 9.91
C GLU A 116 -19.09 -6.51 10.41
N ALA A 117 -18.35 -6.59 11.52
CA ALA A 117 -17.55 -5.49 12.05
C ALA A 117 -16.12 -5.46 11.51
N LEU A 118 -15.73 -6.42 10.64
CA LEU A 118 -14.46 -6.38 9.96
C LEU A 118 -14.33 -5.09 9.11
N ASN A 119 -13.14 -4.52 9.14
CA ASN A 119 -12.85 -3.32 8.38
C ASN A 119 -12.76 -3.63 6.87
N GLU A 120 -13.18 -2.71 6.03
CA GLU A 120 -12.81 -2.73 4.62
C GLU A 120 -11.28 -2.63 4.50
N THR A 121 -10.66 -3.59 3.81
CA THR A 121 -9.20 -3.78 3.81
C THR A 121 -8.64 -3.70 2.39
N PHE A 122 -7.60 -2.90 2.22
CA PHE A 122 -6.88 -2.73 0.96
C PHE A 122 -5.42 -3.19 1.12
N VAL A 123 -5.00 -4.19 0.34
CA VAL A 123 -3.61 -4.59 0.22
C VAL A 123 -3.06 -4.09 -1.11
N ILE A 124 -2.18 -3.10 -1.05
CA ILE A 124 -1.68 -2.35 -2.20
C ILE A 124 -0.19 -2.69 -2.40
N PHE A 125 0.15 -3.23 -3.55
CA PHE A 125 1.54 -3.42 -3.96
C PHE A 125 1.94 -2.37 -4.98
N ILE A 126 2.96 -1.58 -4.68
CA ILE A 126 3.64 -0.71 -5.66
C ILE A 126 4.85 -1.49 -6.16
N THR A 127 4.86 -1.86 -7.43
CA THR A 127 5.85 -2.78 -8.00
C THR A 127 6.73 -2.10 -9.02
N GLU A 128 8.03 -2.43 -9.02
CA GLU A 128 8.99 -1.91 -10.01
C GLU A 128 8.71 -2.49 -11.41
N ASN A 129 8.19 -3.73 -11.48
CA ASN A 129 7.83 -4.39 -12.73
C ASN A 129 6.32 -4.61 -12.83
N ASP A 130 5.81 -4.69 -14.05
CA ASP A 130 4.41 -5.07 -14.28
C ASP A 130 4.18 -6.56 -13.98
N VAL A 131 3.74 -6.85 -12.76
CA VAL A 131 3.48 -8.22 -12.28
C VAL A 131 2.36 -8.92 -13.07
N MET A 132 1.38 -8.13 -13.55
CA MET A 132 0.22 -8.65 -14.31
C MET A 132 0.49 -8.76 -15.82
N LYS A 133 1.56 -8.11 -16.33
CA LYS A 133 2.00 -8.16 -17.74
C LYS A 133 0.92 -7.74 -18.74
N ALA A 134 0.12 -6.75 -18.40
CA ALA A 134 -0.94 -6.20 -19.24
C ALA A 134 -0.74 -4.71 -19.58
N ASP A 135 0.42 -4.15 -19.20
CA ASP A 135 0.85 -2.77 -19.48
C ASP A 135 -0.15 -1.70 -18.99
N LEU A 136 -0.84 -1.98 -17.87
CA LEU A 136 -1.73 -1.01 -17.24
C LEU A 136 -1.04 -0.36 -16.03
N PRO A 137 -1.39 0.91 -15.71
CA PRO A 137 -0.80 1.62 -14.57
C PRO A 137 -1.26 1.07 -13.20
N ILE A 138 -2.46 0.47 -13.14
CA ILE A 138 -3.05 -0.05 -11.92
C ILE A 138 -3.98 -1.22 -12.22
N TYR A 139 -4.02 -2.17 -11.31
CA TYR A 139 -4.87 -3.35 -11.37
C TYR A 139 -5.65 -3.48 -10.07
N HIS A 140 -6.97 -3.56 -10.17
CA HIS A 140 -7.87 -3.82 -9.05
C HIS A 140 -8.32 -5.28 -9.10
N ILE A 141 -8.16 -5.98 -7.98
CA ILE A 141 -8.49 -7.41 -7.87
C ILE A 141 -9.52 -7.57 -6.75
N ASP A 142 -10.72 -7.94 -7.15
CA ASP A 142 -11.83 -8.26 -6.27
C ASP A 142 -12.33 -9.69 -6.54
N ARG A 143 -13.04 -10.25 -5.56
CA ARG A 143 -13.65 -11.57 -5.73
C ARG A 143 -14.94 -11.47 -6.52
N VAL A 144 -15.16 -12.46 -7.40
CA VAL A 144 -16.32 -12.52 -8.29
C VAL A 144 -17.05 -13.84 -8.09
N VAL A 145 -18.37 -13.80 -8.02
CA VAL A 145 -19.24 -14.97 -8.07
C VAL A 145 -19.25 -15.48 -9.51
N LYS A 146 -18.63 -16.61 -9.79
CA LYS A 146 -18.41 -17.14 -11.16
C LYS A 146 -19.70 -17.33 -11.94
N GLU A 147 -20.74 -17.79 -11.28
CA GLU A 147 -22.04 -18.12 -11.90
C GLU A 147 -22.82 -16.88 -12.36
N THR A 148 -22.55 -15.72 -11.76
CA THR A 148 -23.28 -14.48 -12.05
C THR A 148 -22.44 -13.38 -12.65
N GLY A 149 -21.12 -13.49 -12.57
CA GLY A 149 -20.16 -12.43 -12.94
C GLY A 149 -20.19 -11.20 -12.03
N LYS A 150 -20.91 -11.25 -10.92
CA LYS A 150 -21.04 -10.12 -9.98
C LYS A 150 -19.93 -10.14 -8.93
N LEU A 151 -19.55 -8.97 -8.44
CA LEU A 151 -18.63 -8.83 -7.30
C LEU A 151 -19.22 -9.51 -6.06
N PHE A 152 -18.38 -10.20 -5.30
CA PHE A 152 -18.74 -10.86 -4.04
C PHE A 152 -18.96 -9.86 -2.91
N LYS A 153 -18.30 -8.69 -2.96
CA LYS A 153 -18.43 -7.56 -2.03
C LYS A 153 -18.10 -7.94 -0.58
N ASP A 154 -16.99 -8.61 -0.38
CA ASP A 154 -16.46 -8.97 0.93
C ASP A 154 -15.52 -7.92 1.52
N GLU A 155 -15.44 -6.75 0.90
CA GLU A 155 -14.69 -5.58 1.36
C GLU A 155 -13.19 -5.85 1.58
N ALA A 156 -12.65 -6.86 0.87
CA ALA A 156 -11.23 -7.19 0.86
C ALA A 156 -10.64 -7.01 -0.54
N HIS A 157 -9.86 -5.95 -0.73
CA HIS A 157 -9.35 -5.49 -2.01
C HIS A 157 -7.85 -5.71 -2.14
N ILE A 158 -7.40 -6.11 -3.33
CA ILE A 158 -5.96 -6.18 -3.65
C ILE A 158 -5.71 -5.26 -4.85
N ILE A 159 -4.69 -4.41 -4.75
CA ILE A 159 -4.33 -3.46 -5.80
C ILE A 159 -2.85 -3.63 -6.14
N TYR A 160 -2.56 -3.65 -7.43
CA TYR A 160 -1.19 -3.55 -7.93
C TYR A 160 -1.01 -2.26 -8.71
N VAL A 161 0.01 -1.49 -8.34
CA VAL A 161 0.43 -0.27 -9.03
C VAL A 161 1.72 -0.58 -9.77
N ASN A 162 1.70 -0.41 -11.09
CA ASN A 162 2.84 -0.59 -11.98
C ASN A 162 3.63 0.71 -12.10
N SER A 163 4.78 0.82 -11.44
CA SER A 163 5.59 2.03 -11.45
C SER A 163 6.33 2.30 -12.75
N GLN A 164 6.28 1.37 -13.72
CA GLN A 164 6.88 1.59 -15.05
C GLN A 164 6.05 2.54 -15.90
N ILE A 165 4.75 2.66 -15.64
CA ILE A 165 3.87 3.55 -16.38
C ILE A 165 4.02 4.98 -15.85
N LYS A 166 4.59 5.85 -16.70
CA LYS A 166 4.89 7.26 -16.39
C LYS A 166 4.11 8.16 -17.36
N ASP A 167 2.80 8.17 -17.18
CA ASP A 167 1.90 9.02 -17.96
C ASP A 167 1.62 10.35 -17.23
N GLU A 168 0.81 11.23 -17.85
CA GLU A 168 0.45 12.54 -17.30
C GLU A 168 -0.63 12.49 -16.21
N THR A 169 -1.09 11.31 -15.82
CA THR A 169 -2.04 11.16 -14.71
C THR A 169 -1.39 11.50 -13.36
N LYS A 170 -2.20 11.75 -12.33
CA LYS A 170 -1.68 11.94 -10.97
C LYS A 170 -0.82 10.74 -10.53
N LEU A 171 -1.26 9.52 -10.86
CA LEU A 171 -0.54 8.28 -10.54
C LEU A 171 0.78 8.17 -11.33
N GLY A 172 0.75 8.41 -12.64
CA GLY A 172 1.96 8.37 -13.48
C GLY A 172 3.00 9.38 -13.03
N ARG A 173 2.59 10.61 -12.67
CA ARG A 173 3.48 11.64 -12.12
C ARG A 173 4.06 11.25 -10.77
N LEU A 174 3.27 10.61 -9.90
CA LEU A 174 3.74 10.10 -8.60
C LEU A 174 4.83 9.03 -8.78
N MET A 175 4.74 8.21 -9.84
CA MET A 175 5.72 7.15 -10.15
C MET A 175 6.90 7.66 -10.98
N HIS A 176 6.86 8.93 -11.41
CA HIS A 176 7.94 9.57 -12.18
C HIS A 176 8.98 10.15 -11.22
N ASP A 177 10.22 9.73 -11.37
CA ASP A 177 11.38 10.27 -10.65
C ASP A 177 11.93 11.51 -11.33
#